data_27f3f97a0322564746e87eacdadd17ee
#
_entry.id   27f3f97a0322564746e87eacdadd17ee
#
_cell.length_a   1.000
_cell.length_b   1.000
_cell.length_c   1.000
_cell.angle_alpha   90.00
_cell.angle_beta   90.00
_cell.angle_gamma   90.00
#
_symmetry.space_group_name_H-M   'P 1'
#
loop_
_entity.id
_entity.type
_entity.pdbx_description
1 polymer ?
#
loop_
_entity_poly.entity_id
_entity_poly.type
_entity_poly.pdbx_seq_one_letter_code
_entity_poly.pdbx_strand_id
1 'polypeptide(L)'
;MPYAAPPETPPAAVSAALTTTNVRVTSSFRGARIVLYGAVFDPTAQPSDVVVIVRGPDAPLRMARKTRVAGVWVNSRPVVFEGAPGFYMAASTRPLGEIASFGTLRRLGAGVDHLAINAPLEERTETRYGVRDVVVSRLGQDYLDWRRAVVRLKEQSGLYAADEQGVTFVD
;
A
#
# COMPACT_ATOMS: atom_id res chain seq x y z
N MET A 1 -15.71 -15.54 -49.25
CA MET A 1 -14.34 -15.19 -48.88
C MET A 1 -14.28 -15.21 -47.38
N PRO A 2 -13.51 -16.09 -46.70
CA PRO A 2 -13.38 -16.02 -45.27
C PRO A 2 -12.57 -14.77 -44.89
N TYR A 3 -13.09 -13.97 -43.97
CA TYR A 3 -12.41 -12.82 -43.37
C TYR A 3 -11.28 -13.37 -42.50
N ALA A 4 -10.04 -13.14 -42.88
CA ALA A 4 -8.89 -13.45 -42.05
C ALA A 4 -8.85 -12.43 -40.90
N ALA A 5 -8.96 -12.89 -39.65
CA ALA A 5 -8.76 -12.05 -38.50
C ALA A 5 -7.36 -11.39 -38.55
N PRO A 6 -7.22 -10.12 -38.22
CA PRO A 6 -5.91 -9.48 -38.14
C PRO A 6 -5.03 -10.22 -37.13
N PRO A 7 -3.70 -10.31 -37.36
CA PRO A 7 -2.78 -10.96 -36.43
C PRO A 7 -2.89 -10.26 -35.07
N GLU A 8 -3.19 -11.03 -34.03
CA GLU A 8 -3.20 -10.52 -32.66
C GLU A 8 -1.77 -10.14 -32.27
N THR A 9 -1.56 -8.86 -31.97
CA THR A 9 -0.29 -8.37 -31.44
C THR A 9 -0.07 -9.02 -30.07
N PRO A 10 1.06 -9.70 -29.83
CA PRO A 10 1.32 -10.31 -28.54
C PRO A 10 1.31 -9.23 -27.45
N PRO A 11 0.80 -9.53 -26.25
CA PRO A 11 0.77 -8.58 -25.15
C PRO A 11 2.19 -8.20 -24.72
N ALA A 12 2.35 -7.00 -24.17
CA ALA A 12 3.61 -6.59 -23.56
C ALA A 12 4.02 -7.57 -22.46
N ALA A 13 5.28 -7.96 -22.47
CA ALA A 13 5.83 -8.93 -21.53
C ALA A 13 6.91 -8.28 -20.65
N VAL A 14 6.89 -8.62 -19.36
CA VAL A 14 7.89 -8.16 -18.39
C VAL A 14 8.62 -9.36 -17.83
N SER A 15 9.96 -9.32 -17.87
CA SER A 15 10.82 -10.27 -17.19
C SER A 15 11.61 -9.53 -16.13
N ALA A 16 11.61 -10.03 -14.90
CA ALA A 16 12.30 -9.37 -13.80
C ALA A 16 13.04 -10.36 -12.91
N ALA A 17 14.16 -9.92 -12.35
CA ALA A 17 14.95 -10.71 -11.41
C ALA A 17 15.49 -9.83 -10.27
N LEU A 18 15.82 -10.46 -9.16
CA LEU A 18 16.40 -9.84 -7.99
C LEU A 18 17.86 -10.27 -7.83
N THR A 19 18.72 -9.36 -7.39
CA THR A 19 20.10 -9.72 -7.04
C THR A 19 20.19 -10.65 -5.85
N THR A 20 19.20 -10.63 -4.97
CA THR A 20 19.15 -11.47 -3.77
C THR A 20 17.70 -11.87 -3.50
N THR A 21 17.45 -13.18 -3.43
CA THR A 21 16.12 -13.74 -3.14
C THR A 21 15.93 -14.10 -1.67
N ASN A 22 17.03 -14.18 -0.91
CA ASN A 22 17.02 -14.51 0.51
C ASN A 22 17.78 -13.49 1.33
N VAL A 23 17.09 -12.86 2.28
CA VAL A 23 17.70 -11.94 3.24
C VAL A 23 17.70 -12.59 4.62
N ARG A 24 18.89 -12.80 5.18
CA ARG A 24 19.02 -13.31 6.56
C ARG A 24 18.87 -12.15 7.55
N VAL A 25 17.91 -12.27 8.44
CA VAL A 25 17.70 -11.33 9.52
C VAL A 25 18.39 -11.87 10.78
N THR A 26 19.41 -11.15 11.24
CA THR A 26 20.13 -11.44 12.49
C THR A 26 19.87 -10.32 13.50
N SER A 27 20.31 -10.49 14.75
CA SER A 27 20.18 -9.45 15.79
C SER A 27 20.89 -8.14 15.46
N SER A 28 21.84 -8.17 14.52
CA SER A 28 22.58 -6.99 14.02
C SER A 28 22.09 -6.48 12.66
N PHE A 29 20.95 -6.99 12.16
CA PHE A 29 20.43 -6.61 10.87
C PHE A 29 20.02 -5.14 10.84
N ARG A 30 20.56 -4.38 9.89
CA ARG A 30 20.28 -2.94 9.68
C ARG A 30 19.63 -2.64 8.33
N GLY A 31 19.15 -3.65 7.64
CA GLY A 31 18.60 -3.55 6.30
C GLY A 31 19.43 -4.34 5.27
N ALA A 32 18.85 -4.58 4.11
CA ALA A 32 19.52 -5.18 2.95
C ALA A 32 19.25 -4.34 1.71
N ARG A 33 20.26 -4.20 0.87
CA ARG A 33 20.11 -3.58 -0.43
C ARG A 33 19.78 -4.67 -1.45
N ILE A 34 18.62 -4.56 -2.07
CA ILE A 34 18.17 -5.47 -3.13
C ILE A 34 18.05 -4.62 -4.41
N VAL A 35 18.64 -5.12 -5.49
CA VAL A 35 18.48 -4.51 -6.81
C VAL A 35 17.52 -5.39 -7.61
N LEU A 36 16.46 -4.79 -8.12
CA LEU A 36 15.57 -5.37 -9.10
C LEU A 36 16.02 -4.92 -10.48
N TYR A 37 16.17 -5.85 -11.40
CA TYR A 37 16.46 -5.57 -12.80
C TYR A 37 15.60 -6.45 -13.68
N GLY A 38 15.37 -6.00 -14.91
CA GLY A 38 14.53 -6.74 -15.83
C GLY A 38 14.51 -6.16 -17.23
N ALA A 39 13.70 -6.73 -18.08
CA ALA A 39 13.44 -6.27 -19.42
C ALA A 39 11.94 -6.14 -19.66
N VAL A 40 11.56 -5.08 -20.34
CA VAL A 40 10.20 -4.87 -20.85
C VAL A 40 10.24 -5.07 -22.35
N PHE A 41 9.41 -5.97 -22.83
CA PHE A 41 9.19 -6.19 -24.24
C PHE A 41 7.81 -5.66 -24.61
N ASP A 42 7.77 -4.60 -25.40
CA ASP A 42 6.55 -4.05 -25.97
C ASP A 42 6.63 -4.15 -27.50
N PRO A 43 5.84 -5.02 -28.13
CA PRO A 43 5.86 -5.19 -29.57
C PRO A 43 5.32 -3.96 -30.33
N THR A 44 4.67 -3.01 -29.65
CA THR A 44 4.17 -1.77 -30.24
C THR A 44 5.23 -0.68 -30.32
N ALA A 45 6.40 -0.90 -29.72
CA ALA A 45 7.49 0.07 -29.60
C ALA A 45 7.06 1.44 -29.02
N GLN A 46 6.00 1.44 -28.22
CA GLN A 46 5.56 2.64 -27.51
C GLN A 46 6.41 2.85 -26.26
N PRO A 47 6.66 4.10 -25.86
CA PRO A 47 7.31 4.38 -24.59
C PRO A 47 6.50 3.76 -23.44
N SER A 48 7.13 2.88 -22.67
CA SER A 48 6.49 2.18 -21.58
C SER A 48 6.96 2.75 -20.25
N ASP A 49 6.04 2.92 -19.31
CA ASP A 49 6.37 3.24 -17.94
C ASP A 49 6.40 1.96 -17.08
N VAL A 50 7.27 1.98 -16.09
CA VAL A 50 7.44 0.85 -15.18
C VAL A 50 7.15 1.30 -13.74
N VAL A 51 6.32 0.53 -13.06
CA VAL A 51 6.06 0.70 -11.62
C VAL A 51 6.44 -0.60 -10.92
N VAL A 52 7.31 -0.49 -9.93
CA VAL A 52 7.76 -1.59 -9.08
C VAL A 52 7.13 -1.43 -7.72
N ILE A 53 6.46 -2.47 -7.24
CA ILE A 53 5.85 -2.49 -5.92
C ILE A 53 6.45 -3.65 -5.13
N VAL A 54 7.02 -3.33 -3.97
CA VAL A 54 7.46 -4.31 -2.99
C VAL A 54 6.53 -4.21 -1.79
N ARG A 55 5.76 -5.26 -1.54
CA ARG A 55 4.79 -5.30 -0.46
C ARG A 55 5.08 -6.49 0.45
N GLY A 56 5.22 -6.23 1.76
CA GLY A 56 5.28 -7.26 2.78
C GLY A 56 3.89 -7.83 3.09
N PRO A 57 3.81 -8.90 3.89
CA PRO A 57 2.55 -9.44 4.35
C PRO A 57 1.78 -8.40 5.17
N ASP A 58 0.45 -8.50 5.13
CA ASP A 58 -0.41 -7.66 5.95
C ASP A 58 -0.24 -8.03 7.43
N ALA A 59 -0.15 -7.00 8.27
CA ALA A 59 -0.02 -7.15 9.70
C ALA A 59 -1.05 -6.26 10.42
N PRO A 60 -1.74 -6.78 11.42
CA PRO A 60 -2.67 -5.97 12.20
C PRO A 60 -1.91 -4.85 12.92
N LEU A 61 -2.36 -3.62 12.73
CA LEU A 61 -1.75 -2.45 13.33
C LEU A 61 -2.65 -1.90 14.44
N ARG A 62 -2.18 -1.95 15.68
CA ARG A 62 -2.88 -1.37 16.83
C ARG A 62 -2.42 0.06 17.05
N MET A 63 -3.36 0.98 17.04
CA MET A 63 -3.12 2.40 17.30
C MET A 63 -3.99 2.92 18.42
N ALA A 64 -3.43 3.77 19.28
CA ALA A 64 -4.18 4.51 20.27
C ALA A 64 -3.89 6.01 20.11
N ARG A 65 -4.93 6.83 20.30
CA ARG A 65 -4.79 8.30 20.30
C ARG A 65 -4.68 8.78 21.75
N LYS A 66 -3.81 9.73 22.00
CA LYS A 66 -3.81 10.45 23.28
C LYS A 66 -4.98 11.42 23.31
N THR A 67 -5.83 11.31 24.32
CA THR A 67 -6.94 12.21 24.60
C THR A 67 -6.75 12.86 25.95
N ARG A 68 -7.21 14.08 26.11
CA ARG A 68 -7.16 14.81 27.38
C ARG A 68 -8.48 14.65 28.10
N VAL A 69 -8.45 14.01 29.26
CA VAL A 69 -9.62 13.82 30.13
C VAL A 69 -9.31 14.46 31.47
N ALA A 70 -10.14 15.41 31.90
CA ALA A 70 -9.96 16.16 33.17
C ALA A 70 -8.53 16.73 33.36
N GLY A 71 -7.92 17.21 32.27
CA GLY A 71 -6.58 17.80 32.29
C GLY A 71 -5.43 16.80 32.16
N VAL A 72 -5.68 15.50 32.22
CA VAL A 72 -4.67 14.43 32.11
C VAL A 72 -4.71 13.78 30.73
N TRP A 73 -3.53 13.52 30.17
CA TRP A 73 -3.41 12.79 28.91
C TRP A 73 -3.54 11.28 29.13
N VAL A 74 -4.57 10.69 28.57
CA VAL A 74 -4.82 9.25 28.61
C VAL A 74 -4.84 8.66 27.20
N ASN A 75 -4.46 7.39 27.07
CA ASN A 75 -4.60 6.70 25.80
C ASN A 75 -6.07 6.34 25.56
N SER A 76 -6.59 6.61 24.37
CA SER A 76 -7.89 6.10 23.95
C SER A 76 -7.86 4.57 23.84
N ARG A 77 -9.03 3.95 23.69
CA ARG A 77 -9.08 2.54 23.33
C ARG A 77 -8.32 2.33 22.01
N PRO A 78 -7.48 1.28 21.95
CA PRO A 78 -6.74 1.00 20.73
C PRO A 78 -7.68 0.59 19.60
N VAL A 79 -7.43 1.11 18.41
CA VAL A 79 -8.10 0.71 17.16
C VAL A 79 -7.16 -0.22 16.41
N VAL A 80 -7.66 -1.32 15.88
CA VAL A 80 -6.89 -2.27 15.09
C VAL A 80 -7.21 -2.06 13.62
N PHE A 81 -6.22 -1.73 12.81
CA PHE A 81 -6.33 -1.61 11.36
C PHE A 81 -5.88 -2.90 10.70
N GLU A 82 -6.62 -3.34 9.70
CA GLU A 82 -6.34 -4.52 8.90
C GLU A 82 -5.97 -4.12 7.47
N GLY A 83 -5.26 -5.01 6.75
CA GLY A 83 -4.84 -4.77 5.37
C GLY A 83 -3.65 -3.83 5.23
N ALA A 84 -3.07 -3.36 6.34
CA ALA A 84 -1.85 -2.58 6.32
C ALA A 84 -0.63 -3.49 6.14
N PRO A 85 0.13 -3.38 5.03
CA PRO A 85 1.32 -4.21 4.86
C PRO A 85 2.37 -3.87 5.92
N GLY A 86 3.11 -4.87 6.37
CA GLY A 86 4.23 -4.68 7.30
C GLY A 86 5.31 -3.78 6.72
N PHE A 87 5.55 -3.90 5.42
CA PHE A 87 6.48 -3.11 4.62
C PHE A 87 5.86 -2.78 3.27
N TYR A 88 6.14 -1.59 2.75
CA TYR A 88 5.68 -1.17 1.43
C TYR A 88 6.68 -0.20 0.79
N MET A 89 7.05 -0.49 -0.45
CA MET A 89 7.84 0.41 -1.28
C MET A 89 7.25 0.43 -2.69
N ALA A 90 7.10 1.62 -3.25
CA ALA A 90 6.79 1.82 -4.66
C ALA A 90 7.92 2.61 -5.31
N ALA A 91 8.38 2.16 -6.48
CA ALA A 91 9.29 2.90 -7.32
C ALA A 91 8.74 2.96 -8.73
N SER A 92 8.94 4.07 -9.42
CA SER A 92 8.40 4.28 -10.77
C SER A 92 9.35 5.08 -11.64
N THR A 93 9.12 5.03 -12.95
CA THR A 93 9.88 5.81 -13.94
C THR A 93 9.51 7.29 -13.94
N ARG A 94 8.25 7.60 -13.60
CA ARG A 94 7.68 8.95 -13.51
C ARG A 94 6.68 9.02 -12.36
N PRO A 95 6.19 10.21 -11.99
CA PRO A 95 5.12 10.35 -11.00
C PRO A 95 3.92 9.45 -11.31
N LEU A 96 3.46 8.71 -10.31
CA LEU A 96 2.39 7.70 -10.48
C LEU A 96 1.12 8.27 -11.12
N GLY A 97 0.76 9.51 -10.77
CA GLY A 97 -0.41 10.20 -11.34
C GLY A 97 -0.30 10.52 -12.83
N GLU A 98 0.91 10.53 -13.40
CA GLU A 98 1.16 10.69 -14.83
C GLU A 98 1.14 9.35 -15.58
N ILE A 99 1.44 8.25 -14.86
CA ILE A 99 1.50 6.91 -15.43
C ILE A 99 0.10 6.31 -15.57
N ALA A 100 -0.74 6.46 -14.55
CA ALA A 100 -2.03 5.80 -14.53
C ALA A 100 -3.11 6.61 -13.79
N SER A 101 -4.38 6.32 -14.12
CA SER A 101 -5.52 6.95 -13.45
C SER A 101 -5.60 6.54 -11.97
N PHE A 102 -6.18 7.40 -11.13
CA PHE A 102 -6.43 7.13 -9.72
C PHE A 102 -7.11 5.77 -9.49
N GLY A 103 -8.11 5.42 -10.31
CA GLY A 103 -8.82 4.14 -10.21
C GLY A 103 -7.92 2.94 -10.48
N THR A 104 -7.01 3.05 -11.44
CA THR A 104 -6.02 2.00 -11.76
C THR A 104 -5.01 1.86 -10.61
N LEU A 105 -4.43 2.97 -10.14
CA LEU A 105 -3.49 2.97 -9.03
C LEU A 105 -4.10 2.36 -7.76
N ARG A 106 -5.34 2.71 -7.45
CA ARG A 106 -6.07 2.16 -6.31
C ARG A 106 -6.32 0.67 -6.44
N ARG A 107 -6.72 0.19 -7.63
CA ARG A 107 -6.96 -1.24 -7.88
C ARG A 107 -5.69 -2.07 -7.74
N LEU A 108 -4.55 -1.51 -8.16
CA LEU A 108 -3.24 -2.16 -8.08
C LEU A 108 -2.56 -1.95 -6.73
N GLY A 109 -3.07 -1.06 -5.88
CA GLY A 109 -2.40 -0.65 -4.65
C GLY A 109 -1.06 0.04 -4.92
N ALA A 110 -0.95 0.75 -6.05
CA ALA A 110 0.25 1.43 -6.48
C ALA A 110 0.35 2.81 -5.84
N GLY A 111 1.27 2.98 -4.93
CA GLY A 111 1.46 4.18 -4.12
C GLY A 111 0.85 4.05 -2.72
N VAL A 112 1.48 4.70 -1.76
CA VAL A 112 1.10 4.63 -0.34
C VAL A 112 -0.34 5.13 -0.12
N ASP A 113 -0.75 6.14 -0.90
CA ASP A 113 -2.09 6.71 -0.83
C ASP A 113 -3.19 5.78 -1.37
N HIS A 114 -2.82 4.76 -2.11
CA HIS A 114 -3.73 3.81 -2.73
C HIS A 114 -3.84 2.47 -1.97
N LEU A 115 -3.12 2.34 -0.84
CA LEU A 115 -3.19 1.15 0.00
C LEU A 115 -4.58 0.97 0.61
N ALA A 116 -5.10 -0.24 0.56
CA ALA A 116 -6.36 -0.62 1.20
C ALA A 116 -6.12 -0.88 2.70
N ILE A 117 -6.03 0.20 3.48
CA ILE A 117 -5.95 0.12 4.94
C ILE A 117 -7.37 0.20 5.48
N ASN A 118 -7.87 -0.87 6.07
CA ASN A 118 -9.23 -0.98 6.53
C ASN A 118 -9.33 -0.68 8.03
N ALA A 119 -10.26 0.20 8.39
CA ALA A 119 -10.63 0.38 9.78
C ALA A 119 -11.59 -0.73 10.19
N PRO A 120 -11.50 -1.23 11.43
CA PRO A 120 -12.47 -2.18 11.93
C PRO A 120 -13.86 -1.56 11.99
N LEU A 121 -14.87 -2.40 11.81
CA LEU A 121 -16.24 -2.06 12.19
C LEU A 121 -16.26 -2.06 13.72
N GLU A 122 -16.36 -0.91 14.34
CA GLU A 122 -16.63 -0.85 15.78
C GLU A 122 -18.09 -1.25 16.00
N GLU A 123 -18.30 -2.47 16.47
CA GLU A 123 -19.58 -2.87 17.07
C GLU A 123 -19.66 -2.29 18.48
N ARG A 124 -20.45 -1.23 18.64
CA ARG A 124 -20.77 -0.69 19.94
C ARG A 124 -22.13 -1.21 20.36
N THR A 125 -22.15 -2.08 21.35
CA THR A 125 -23.40 -2.52 21.98
C THR A 125 -23.80 -1.49 23.03
N GLU A 126 -24.81 -0.67 22.75
CA GLU A 126 -25.43 0.19 23.76
C GLU A 126 -26.70 -0.48 24.28
N THR A 127 -26.80 -0.61 25.60
CA THR A 127 -28.04 -1.05 26.24
C THR A 127 -28.85 0.18 26.60
N ARG A 128 -29.88 0.47 25.82
CA ARG A 128 -30.88 1.51 26.14
C ARG A 128 -32.17 0.84 26.57
N TYR A 129 -32.71 1.26 27.73
CA TYR A 129 -34.00 0.77 28.25
C TYR A 129 -34.13 -0.76 28.38
N GLY A 130 -33.02 -1.44 28.69
CA GLY A 130 -33.02 -2.89 28.86
C GLY A 130 -32.98 -3.71 27.56
N VAL A 131 -32.95 -3.06 26.40
CA VAL A 131 -32.82 -3.71 25.09
C VAL A 131 -31.37 -3.51 24.59
N ARG A 132 -30.73 -4.61 24.18
CA ARG A 132 -29.40 -4.57 23.54
C ARG A 132 -29.58 -4.17 22.09
N ASP A 133 -29.21 -2.95 21.77
CA ASP A 133 -29.07 -2.50 20.38
C ASP A 133 -27.61 -2.61 19.96
N VAL A 134 -27.36 -3.30 18.86
CA VAL A 134 -26.04 -3.37 18.24
C VAL A 134 -25.91 -2.17 17.29
N VAL A 135 -25.25 -1.12 17.74
CA VAL A 135 -24.95 0.02 16.90
C VAL A 135 -23.60 -0.22 16.23
N VAL A 136 -23.60 -0.49 14.94
CA VAL A 136 -22.39 -0.55 14.11
C VAL A 136 -21.98 0.89 13.78
N SER A 137 -21.01 1.43 14.51
CA SER A 137 -20.42 2.71 14.17
C SER A 137 -19.12 2.50 13.38
N ARG A 138 -19.08 3.00 12.15
CA ARG A 138 -17.85 3.16 11.41
C ARG A 138 -17.11 4.37 11.99
N LEU A 139 -15.76 4.37 11.95
CA LEU A 139 -14.95 5.50 12.43
C LEU A 139 -15.24 6.84 11.73
N GLY A 140 -16.18 6.88 10.81
CA GLY A 140 -16.70 8.09 10.15
C GLY A 140 -15.60 8.97 9.56
N GLN A 141 -15.67 10.28 9.83
CA GLN A 141 -14.68 11.25 9.36
C GLN A 141 -13.30 11.05 10.00
N ASP A 142 -13.23 10.50 11.20
CA ASP A 142 -11.96 10.19 11.89
C ASP A 142 -11.13 9.12 11.15
N TYR A 143 -11.74 8.33 10.28
CA TYR A 143 -11.03 7.30 9.51
C TYR A 143 -9.88 7.87 8.66
N LEU A 144 -10.09 8.99 7.98
CA LEU A 144 -9.06 9.61 7.15
C LEU A 144 -7.89 10.11 7.99
N ASP A 145 -8.16 10.64 9.17
CA ASP A 145 -7.12 11.12 10.08
C ASP A 145 -6.31 9.95 10.67
N TRP A 146 -6.98 8.88 11.03
CA TRP A 146 -6.32 7.65 11.47
C TRP A 146 -5.47 7.04 10.38
N ARG A 147 -6.00 6.95 9.15
CA ARG A 147 -5.27 6.43 7.99
C ARG A 147 -4.01 7.26 7.70
N ARG A 148 -4.12 8.59 7.71
CA ARG A 148 -2.96 9.49 7.55
C ARG A 148 -1.93 9.29 8.66
N ALA A 149 -2.37 9.09 9.89
CA ALA A 149 -1.48 8.83 11.01
C ALA A 149 -0.75 7.48 10.85
N VAL A 150 -1.43 6.43 10.39
CA VAL A 150 -0.82 5.12 10.06
C VAL A 150 0.27 5.30 9.02
N VAL A 151 -0.05 5.91 7.89
CA VAL A 151 0.90 6.12 6.78
C VAL A 151 2.11 6.90 7.28
N ARG A 152 1.89 8.04 7.92
CA ARG A 152 2.98 8.88 8.44
C ARG A 152 3.90 8.13 9.41
N LEU A 153 3.36 7.33 10.34
CA LEU A 153 4.15 6.55 11.28
C LEU A 153 4.98 5.49 10.59
N LYS A 154 4.43 4.84 9.57
CA LYS A 154 5.12 3.84 8.77
C LYS A 154 6.23 4.46 7.92
N GLU A 155 6.01 5.64 7.34
CA GLU A 155 7.02 6.41 6.61
C GLU A 155 8.14 6.87 7.55
N GLN A 156 7.82 7.43 8.70
CA GLN A 156 8.81 7.86 9.71
C GLN A 156 9.66 6.70 10.24
N SER A 157 9.11 5.49 10.29
CA SER A 157 9.85 4.29 10.66
C SER A 157 10.61 3.62 9.51
N GLY A 158 10.57 4.20 8.29
CA GLY A 158 11.21 3.65 7.11
C GLY A 158 10.57 2.38 6.56
N LEU A 159 9.35 2.06 7.01
CA LEU A 159 8.63 0.87 6.56
C LEU A 159 7.80 1.14 5.30
N TYR A 160 7.43 2.39 5.05
CA TYR A 160 6.77 2.82 3.82
C TYR A 160 7.63 3.85 3.11
N ALA A 161 7.80 3.66 1.80
CA ALA A 161 8.55 4.57 0.95
C ALA A 161 7.94 4.63 -0.46
N ALA A 162 8.12 5.77 -1.11
CA ALA A 162 7.84 5.96 -2.53
C ALA A 162 9.02 6.69 -3.17
N ASP A 163 9.43 6.22 -4.34
CA ASP A 163 10.46 6.84 -5.17
C ASP A 163 9.96 6.94 -6.61
N GLU A 164 9.46 8.11 -6.98
CA GLU A 164 8.83 8.34 -8.28
C GLU A 164 9.81 8.46 -9.46
N GLN A 165 11.11 8.31 -9.18
CA GLN A 165 12.20 8.27 -10.17
C GLN A 165 13.20 7.14 -9.85
N GLY A 166 12.77 6.19 -9.03
CA GLY A 166 13.61 5.08 -8.57
C GLY A 166 13.80 3.96 -9.61
N VAL A 167 13.13 4.04 -10.75
CA VAL A 167 13.28 3.10 -11.87
C VAL A 167 13.86 3.83 -13.07
N THR A 168 14.97 3.31 -13.58
CA THR A 168 15.64 3.87 -14.76
C THR A 168 15.80 2.80 -15.83
N PHE A 169 15.60 3.17 -17.08
CA PHE A 169 15.98 2.34 -18.20
C PHE A 169 17.49 2.46 -18.45
N VAL A 170 18.09 1.35 -18.78
CA VAL A 170 19.50 1.26 -19.17
C VAL A 170 19.52 0.77 -20.61
N ASP A 171 20.13 1.56 -21.50
CA ASP A 171 20.32 1.24 -22.92
C ASP A 171 21.48 0.26 -23.14
#